data_03e4f6b8b20d1ac18bfa02f6503bcf1c
#
_entry.id   03e4f6b8b20d1ac18bfa02f6503bcf1c
#
_cell.length_a   1.000
_cell.length_b   1.000
_cell.length_c   1.000
_cell.angle_alpha   90.00
_cell.angle_beta   90.00
_cell.angle_gamma   90.00
#
_symmetry.space_group_name_H-M   'P 1'
#
loop_
_entity.id
_entity.type
_entity.pdbx_description
1 polymer ?
#
loop_
_entity_poly.entity_id
_entity_poly.type
_entity_poly.pdbx_seq_one_letter_code
_entity_poly.pdbx_strand_id
1 'polypeptide(L)'
;MEKQLCDYLLVALQVDPTIDRPGIKNKPIQSVYERYVQLQACKYVDEILVYETEYDLLQLIKTQTLHIRFLSEEYMNRDFTGKQYCIDNGIELHYHKRQHNYSSSELRSRTAKLENMKNQEFTSTLPQHSSELAYKMSEK
;
A
#
# COMPACT_ATOMS: atom_id res chain seq x y z
N MET A 1 18.90 5.30 2.66
CA MET A 1 18.13 4.41 1.78
C MET A 1 18.72 3.01 1.87
N GLU A 2 17.88 2.01 1.88
CA GLU A 2 18.21 0.62 2.18
C GLU A 2 19.30 0.06 1.24
N LYS A 3 19.27 0.39 -0.04
CA LYS A 3 20.26 -0.05 -1.03
C LYS A 3 21.70 0.39 -0.73
N GLN A 4 21.87 1.45 0.03
CA GLN A 4 23.21 1.89 0.46
C GLN A 4 23.78 1.00 1.57
N LEU A 5 22.94 0.23 2.24
CA LEU A 5 23.30 -0.67 3.35
C LEU A 5 23.37 -2.13 2.94
N CYS A 6 23.05 -2.47 1.68
CA CYS A 6 23.09 -3.84 1.18
C CYS A 6 23.52 -3.89 -0.29
N ASP A 7 24.17 -4.98 -0.69
CA ASP A 7 24.60 -5.21 -2.07
C ASP A 7 23.46 -5.72 -2.94
N TYR A 8 22.51 -6.45 -2.35
CA TYR A 8 21.38 -7.06 -3.03
C TYR A 8 20.09 -6.78 -2.25
N LEU A 9 19.15 -6.08 -2.89
CA LEU A 9 17.88 -5.70 -2.28
C LEU A 9 16.73 -6.57 -2.80
N LEU A 10 16.21 -7.42 -1.92
CA LEU A 10 15.04 -8.23 -2.15
C LEU A 10 13.81 -7.55 -1.51
N VAL A 11 12.75 -7.39 -2.28
CA VAL A 11 11.48 -6.81 -1.81
C VAL A 11 10.41 -7.89 -1.73
N ALA A 12 9.82 -8.07 -0.56
CA ALA A 12 8.65 -8.93 -0.38
C ALA A 12 7.38 -8.11 -0.61
N LEU A 13 6.59 -8.50 -1.62
CA LEU A 13 5.36 -7.84 -2.03
C LEU A 13 4.13 -8.65 -1.61
N GLN A 14 3.33 -8.11 -0.70
CA GLN A 14 2.09 -8.75 -0.27
C GLN A 14 0.98 -8.56 -1.31
N VAL A 15 0.28 -9.65 -1.66
CA VAL A 15 -0.83 -9.61 -2.62
C VAL A 15 -1.98 -8.75 -2.07
N ASP A 16 -2.52 -9.14 -0.92
CA ASP A 16 -3.63 -8.43 -0.27
C ASP A 16 -3.54 -8.59 1.26
N PRO A 17 -3.21 -7.52 1.99
CA PRO A 17 -3.10 -7.60 3.46
C PRO A 17 -4.43 -7.82 4.17
N THR A 18 -5.57 -7.72 3.48
CA THR A 18 -6.89 -7.97 4.08
C THR A 18 -7.19 -9.46 4.24
N ILE A 19 -6.44 -10.34 3.58
CA ILE A 19 -6.59 -11.80 3.71
C ILE A 19 -6.35 -12.22 5.16
N ASP A 20 -5.24 -11.78 5.76
CA ASP A 20 -4.89 -12.12 7.16
C ASP A 20 -5.45 -11.13 8.18
N ARG A 21 -5.70 -9.89 7.76
CA ARG A 21 -6.12 -8.78 8.65
C ARG A 21 -7.34 -8.08 8.10
N PRO A 22 -8.49 -8.79 7.96
CA PRO A 22 -9.74 -8.21 7.50
C PRO A 22 -10.23 -7.13 8.47
N GLY A 23 -10.73 -6.02 7.95
CA GLY A 23 -11.21 -4.89 8.74
C GLY A 23 -10.14 -4.01 9.40
N ILE A 24 -8.86 -4.45 9.44
CA ILE A 24 -7.74 -3.67 10.00
C ILE A 24 -6.94 -3.01 8.89
N LYS A 25 -6.73 -3.70 7.79
CA LYS A 25 -6.01 -3.19 6.62
C LYS A 25 -6.96 -2.83 5.50
N ASN A 26 -6.59 -1.82 4.72
CA ASN A 26 -7.32 -1.47 3.51
C ASN A 26 -6.92 -2.39 2.36
N LYS A 27 -7.91 -2.80 1.58
CA LYS A 27 -7.65 -3.51 0.33
C LYS A 27 -6.82 -2.61 -0.60
N PRO A 28 -5.77 -3.12 -1.26
CA PRO A 28 -5.02 -2.36 -2.23
C PRO A 28 -5.91 -1.86 -3.37
N ILE A 29 -5.74 -0.60 -3.78
CA ILE A 29 -6.42 -0.04 -4.96
C ILE A 29 -5.79 -0.59 -6.23
N GLN A 30 -4.47 -0.67 -6.25
CA GLN A 30 -3.72 -1.25 -7.36
C GLN A 30 -3.66 -2.77 -7.21
N SER A 31 -3.76 -3.47 -8.32
CA SER A 31 -3.54 -4.92 -8.38
C SER A 31 -2.10 -5.27 -7.97
N VAL A 32 -1.86 -6.53 -7.64
CA VAL A 32 -0.50 -7.00 -7.37
C VAL A 32 0.42 -6.81 -8.58
N TYR A 33 -0.11 -6.98 -9.79
CA TYR A 33 0.64 -6.79 -11.03
C TYR A 33 1.09 -5.33 -11.22
N GLU A 34 0.18 -4.37 -11.03
CA GLU A 34 0.52 -2.94 -11.12
C GLU A 34 1.61 -2.56 -10.13
N ARG A 35 1.50 -3.03 -8.88
CA ARG A 35 2.51 -2.78 -7.85
C ARG A 35 3.85 -3.48 -8.15
N TYR A 36 3.79 -4.69 -8.71
CA TYR A 36 4.98 -5.44 -9.12
C TYR A 36 5.74 -4.71 -10.22
N VAL A 37 5.07 -4.24 -11.27
CA VAL A 37 5.69 -3.50 -12.37
C VAL A 37 6.33 -2.20 -11.89
N GLN A 38 5.69 -1.48 -10.96
CA GLN A 38 6.26 -0.28 -10.36
C GLN A 38 7.54 -0.57 -9.57
N LEU A 39 7.56 -1.64 -8.78
CA LEU A 39 8.76 -2.08 -8.06
C LEU A 39 9.87 -2.54 -9.00
N GLN A 40 9.50 -3.25 -10.06
CA GLN A 40 10.45 -3.71 -11.08
C GLN A 40 11.13 -2.55 -11.82
N ALA A 41 10.42 -1.43 -11.98
CA ALA A 41 10.98 -0.21 -12.58
C ALA A 41 11.92 0.56 -11.64
N CYS A 42 11.97 0.22 -10.35
CA CYS A 42 12.87 0.84 -9.40
C CYS A 42 14.28 0.28 -9.56
N LYS A 43 15.24 1.13 -9.94
CA LYS A 43 16.64 0.73 -10.20
C LYS A 43 17.36 0.13 -8.98
N TYR A 44 16.85 0.31 -7.79
CA TYR A 44 17.45 -0.18 -6.55
C TYR A 44 16.96 -1.57 -6.13
N VAL A 45 15.89 -2.06 -6.73
CA VAL A 45 15.31 -3.37 -6.43
C VAL A 45 15.97 -4.42 -7.34
N ASP A 46 16.58 -5.43 -6.72
CA ASP A 46 17.22 -6.52 -7.45
C ASP A 46 16.27 -7.70 -7.64
N GLU A 47 15.41 -7.98 -6.66
CA GLU A 47 14.48 -9.11 -6.72
C GLU A 47 13.16 -8.76 -6.02
N ILE A 48 12.06 -9.31 -6.54
CA ILE A 48 10.72 -9.17 -5.96
C ILE A 48 10.16 -10.56 -5.72
N LEU A 49 9.78 -10.86 -4.47
CA LEU A 49 9.08 -12.07 -4.09
C LEU A 49 7.67 -11.73 -3.64
N VAL A 50 6.68 -12.38 -4.23
CA VAL A 50 5.26 -12.16 -3.93
C VAL A 50 4.81 -13.18 -2.88
N TYR A 51 4.04 -12.72 -1.88
CA TYR A 51 3.46 -13.59 -0.85
C TYR A 51 2.01 -13.17 -0.55
N GLU A 52 1.20 -14.10 -0.08
CA GLU A 52 -0.21 -13.86 0.24
C GLU A 52 -0.42 -13.60 1.74
N THR A 53 0.04 -14.55 2.58
CA THR A 53 -0.22 -14.56 4.01
C THR A 53 1.03 -14.26 4.83
N GLU A 54 0.84 -13.93 6.11
CA GLU A 54 1.94 -13.75 7.07
C GLU A 54 2.72 -15.07 7.27
N TYR A 55 2.05 -16.22 7.13
CA TYR A 55 2.72 -17.52 7.13
C TYR A 55 3.66 -17.67 5.93
N ASP A 56 3.23 -17.28 4.74
CA ASP A 56 4.08 -17.31 3.54
C ASP A 56 5.29 -16.40 3.69
N LEU A 57 5.09 -15.21 4.27
CA LEU A 57 6.19 -14.29 4.58
C LEU A 57 7.22 -14.94 5.52
N LEU A 58 6.77 -15.64 6.55
CA LEU A 58 7.66 -16.35 7.45
C LEU A 58 8.45 -17.45 6.75
N GLN A 59 7.80 -18.23 5.87
CA GLN A 59 8.50 -19.25 5.06
C GLN A 59 9.51 -18.63 4.11
N LEU A 60 9.16 -17.51 3.47
CA LEU A 60 10.04 -16.75 2.62
C LEU A 60 11.30 -16.30 3.38
N ILE A 61 11.15 -15.71 4.57
CA ILE A 61 12.27 -15.29 5.42
C ILE A 61 13.17 -16.49 5.79
N LYS A 62 12.59 -17.66 6.05
CA LYS A 62 13.32 -18.88 6.40
C LYS A 62 14.08 -19.51 5.24
N THR A 63 13.59 -19.33 4.02
CA THR A 63 14.14 -19.97 2.81
C THR A 63 15.17 -19.10 2.09
N GLN A 64 15.20 -17.80 2.36
CA GLN A 64 16.16 -16.87 1.76
C GLN A 64 17.39 -16.70 2.66
N THR A 65 18.55 -16.46 2.05
CA THR A 65 19.75 -16.05 2.77
C THR A 65 19.71 -14.54 3.00
N LEU A 66 19.29 -14.13 4.19
CA LEU A 66 19.14 -12.73 4.57
C LEU A 66 20.20 -12.33 5.60
N HIS A 67 20.79 -11.15 5.44
CA HIS A 67 21.73 -10.55 6.39
C HIS A 67 21.08 -9.39 7.16
N ILE A 68 20.26 -8.61 6.47
CA ILE A 68 19.59 -7.43 7.02
C ILE A 68 18.10 -7.49 6.62
N ARG A 69 17.21 -7.17 7.55
CA ARG A 69 15.80 -6.93 7.28
C ARG A 69 15.45 -5.47 7.58
N PHE A 70 14.96 -4.76 6.58
CA PHE A 70 14.54 -3.37 6.70
C PHE A 70 13.08 -3.27 7.12
N LEU A 71 12.80 -2.41 8.09
CA LEU A 71 11.49 -2.20 8.67
C LEU A 71 11.27 -0.71 8.91
N SER A 72 10.00 -0.27 8.93
CA SER A 72 9.66 1.07 9.39
C SER A 72 9.87 1.19 10.91
N GLU A 73 10.27 2.36 11.40
CA GLU A 73 10.47 2.61 12.84
C GLU A 73 9.24 2.31 13.70
N GLU A 74 8.03 2.34 13.11
CA GLU A 74 6.79 1.99 13.82
C GLU A 74 6.76 0.55 14.35
N TYR A 75 7.60 -0.33 13.78
CA TYR A 75 7.73 -1.73 14.21
C TYR A 75 8.75 -1.94 15.33
N MET A 76 9.50 -0.91 15.73
CA MET A 76 10.58 -1.04 16.72
C MET A 76 10.07 -1.58 18.07
N ASN A 77 8.90 -1.12 18.52
CA ASN A 77 8.31 -1.46 19.81
C ASN A 77 7.12 -2.43 19.71
N ARG A 78 6.97 -3.13 18.58
CA ARG A 78 5.91 -4.13 18.40
C ARG A 78 6.50 -5.45 17.94
N ASP A 79 5.69 -6.49 18.13
CA ASP A 79 5.94 -7.77 17.49
C ASP A 79 5.49 -7.74 16.03
N PHE A 80 6.16 -8.52 15.19
CA PHE A 80 5.86 -8.68 13.78
C PHE A 80 6.35 -10.03 13.26
N THR A 81 5.80 -10.47 12.16
CA THR A 81 6.12 -11.76 11.55
C THR A 81 7.62 -11.92 11.31
N GLY A 82 8.19 -12.99 11.86
CA GLY A 82 9.59 -13.36 11.69
C GLY A 82 10.58 -12.57 12.55
N LYS A 83 10.13 -11.72 13.49
CA LYS A 83 11.02 -10.97 14.38
C LYS A 83 11.95 -11.88 15.16
N GLN A 84 11.38 -12.86 15.87
CA GLN A 84 12.16 -13.78 16.68
C GLN A 84 13.09 -14.65 15.84
N TYR A 85 12.62 -15.11 14.67
CA TYR A 85 13.47 -15.86 13.76
C TYR A 85 14.70 -15.05 13.29
N CYS A 86 14.52 -13.78 12.98
CA CYS A 86 15.64 -12.90 12.59
C CYS A 86 16.64 -12.76 13.73
N ILE A 87 16.17 -12.54 14.96
CA ILE A 87 17.03 -12.42 16.15
C ILE A 87 17.82 -13.72 16.38
N ASP A 88 17.14 -14.86 16.34
CA ASP A 88 17.74 -16.18 16.61
C ASP A 88 18.77 -16.60 15.53
N ASN A 89 18.63 -16.10 14.32
CA ASN A 89 19.50 -16.43 13.18
C ASN A 89 20.49 -15.32 12.81
N GLY A 90 20.64 -14.31 13.66
CA GLY A 90 21.63 -13.24 13.43
C GLY A 90 21.33 -12.33 12.25
N ILE A 91 20.06 -12.26 11.80
CA ILE A 91 19.62 -11.33 10.77
C ILE A 91 19.42 -9.97 11.43
N GLU A 92 20.17 -8.96 10.96
CA GLU A 92 20.06 -7.60 11.50
C GLU A 92 18.69 -7.00 11.20
N LEU A 93 18.04 -6.42 12.22
CA LEU A 93 16.79 -5.67 12.08
C LEU A 93 17.12 -4.19 12.00
N HIS A 94 17.01 -3.62 10.82
CA HIS A 94 17.27 -2.19 10.58
C HIS A 94 15.96 -1.43 10.47
N TYR A 95 15.73 -0.52 11.43
CA TYR A 95 14.54 0.34 11.47
C TYR A 95 14.87 1.70 10.89
N HIS A 96 14.15 2.12 9.86
CA HIS A 96 14.35 3.42 9.22
C HIS A 96 13.21 4.39 9.51
N LYS A 97 13.57 5.65 9.65
CA LYS A 97 12.59 6.74 9.79
C LYS A 97 12.00 7.08 8.44
N ARG A 98 10.69 7.29 8.43
CA ARG A 98 10.03 7.84 7.27
C ARG A 98 10.40 9.33 7.15
N GLN A 99 11.22 9.66 6.16
CA GLN A 99 11.70 11.04 5.93
C GLN A 99 10.72 11.92 5.15
N HIS A 100 9.59 11.36 4.72
CA HIS A 100 8.59 12.05 3.91
C HIS A 100 7.18 11.63 4.31
N ASN A 101 6.20 12.49 3.99
CA ASN A 101 4.78 12.23 4.26
C ASN A 101 4.07 11.45 3.13
N TYR A 102 4.81 10.84 2.21
CA TYR A 102 4.21 10.04 1.13
C TYR A 102 3.73 8.72 1.68
N SER A 103 2.42 8.55 1.72
CA SER A 103 1.79 7.29 2.11
C SER A 103 0.59 7.00 1.21
N SER A 104 0.26 5.72 1.08
CA SER A 104 -0.94 5.31 0.35
C SER A 104 -2.22 5.88 0.95
N SER A 105 -2.27 6.04 2.28
CA SER A 105 -3.42 6.64 2.97
C SER A 105 -3.56 8.12 2.66
N GLU A 106 -2.47 8.87 2.61
CA GLU A 106 -2.47 10.28 2.24
C GLU A 106 -2.87 10.47 0.77
N LEU A 107 -2.36 9.65 -0.12
CA LEU A 107 -2.73 9.67 -1.53
C LEU A 107 -4.22 9.40 -1.73
N ARG A 108 -4.79 8.39 -1.05
CA ARG A 108 -6.23 8.11 -1.07
C ARG A 108 -7.05 9.30 -0.59
N SER A 109 -6.64 9.92 0.51
CA SER A 109 -7.33 11.09 1.06
C SER A 109 -7.35 12.26 0.07
N ARG A 110 -6.23 12.56 -0.57
CA ARG A 110 -6.14 13.61 -1.59
C ARG A 110 -7.00 13.32 -2.81
N THR A 111 -6.97 12.07 -3.30
CA THR A 111 -7.80 11.65 -4.44
C THR A 111 -9.28 11.78 -4.13
N ALA A 112 -9.73 11.30 -2.97
CA ALA A 112 -11.13 11.40 -2.55
C ALA A 112 -11.59 12.86 -2.44
N LYS A 113 -10.76 13.75 -1.90
CA LYS A 113 -11.08 15.19 -1.82
C LYS A 113 -11.25 15.81 -3.22
N LEU A 114 -10.36 15.51 -4.15
CA LEU A 114 -10.42 16.04 -5.52
C LEU A 114 -11.67 15.54 -6.27
N GLU A 115 -12.01 14.28 -6.14
CA GLU A 115 -13.22 13.72 -6.75
C GLU A 115 -14.50 14.33 -6.15
N ASN A 116 -14.55 14.52 -4.85
CA ASN A 116 -15.69 15.17 -4.20
C ASN A 116 -15.87 16.64 -4.65
N MET A 117 -14.78 17.38 -4.83
CA MET A 117 -14.82 18.74 -5.35
C MET A 117 -15.37 18.78 -6.79
N LYS A 118 -14.92 17.93 -7.69
CA LYS A 118 -15.45 17.81 -9.05
C LYS A 118 -16.94 17.50 -9.07
N ASN A 119 -17.39 16.57 -8.23
CA ASN A 119 -18.79 16.18 -8.16
C ASN A 119 -19.67 17.32 -7.66
N GLN A 120 -19.18 18.15 -6.73
CA GLN A 120 -19.89 19.33 -6.25
C GLN A 120 -19.98 20.42 -7.33
N GLU A 121 -18.91 20.69 -8.06
CA GLU A 121 -18.92 21.64 -9.19
C GLU A 121 -19.88 21.19 -10.29
N PHE A 122 -19.86 19.90 -10.65
CA PHE A 122 -20.77 19.34 -11.65
C PHE A 122 -22.24 19.45 -11.22
N THR A 123 -22.57 19.18 -9.95
CA THR A 123 -23.93 19.29 -9.43
C THR A 123 -24.42 20.73 -9.38
N SER A 124 -23.55 21.70 -9.13
CA SER A 124 -23.88 23.13 -9.09
C SER A 124 -24.07 23.76 -10.48
N THR A 125 -23.52 23.14 -11.53
CA THR A 125 -23.61 23.61 -12.93
C THR A 125 -24.77 22.98 -13.71
N LEU A 126 -25.49 21.99 -13.17
CA LEU A 126 -26.68 21.44 -13.80
C LEU A 126 -27.80 22.49 -13.78
N PRO A 127 -28.39 22.87 -14.94
CA PRO A 127 -29.53 23.80 -14.96
C PRO A 127 -30.72 23.16 -14.23
N GLN A 128 -31.29 23.90 -13.30
CA GLN A 128 -32.50 23.47 -12.54
C GLN A 128 -33.79 23.43 -13.41
N HIS A 129 -33.66 23.14 -14.69
CA HIS A 129 -34.74 23.25 -15.66
C HIS A 129 -35.60 22.00 -15.87
N SER A 130 -35.32 20.91 -15.16
CA SER A 130 -36.10 19.68 -15.35
C SER A 130 -37.47 19.65 -14.59
N SER A 131 -37.67 20.53 -13.62
CA SER A 131 -38.95 20.57 -12.87
C SER A 131 -40.05 21.41 -13.53
N GLU A 132 -39.73 22.45 -14.29
CA GLU A 132 -40.70 23.26 -14.97
C GLU A 132 -41.32 22.65 -16.24
N LEU A 133 -40.53 21.80 -16.94
CA LEU A 133 -41.05 21.10 -18.13
C LEU A 133 -42.03 19.97 -17.79
N ALA A 134 -41.83 19.29 -16.67
CA ALA A 134 -42.74 18.25 -16.19
C ALA A 134 -44.10 18.83 -15.74
N TYR A 135 -44.16 20.06 -15.21
CA TYR A 135 -45.38 20.70 -14.80
C TYR A 135 -46.25 21.19 -15.96
N LYS A 136 -45.63 21.65 -17.06
CA LYS A 136 -46.35 22.09 -18.26
C LYS A 136 -46.95 20.97 -19.12
N MET A 137 -46.50 19.74 -18.97
CA MET A 137 -47.08 18.59 -19.69
C MET A 137 -48.25 17.92 -18.96
N SER A 138 -48.52 18.26 -17.71
CA SER A 138 -49.68 17.74 -16.95
C SER A 138 -50.95 18.60 -17.04
N GLU A 139 -50.89 19.77 -17.70
CA GLU A 139 -52.04 20.68 -17.87
C GLU A 139 -52.68 20.65 -19.28
N LYS A 140 -52.36 19.65 -20.08
CA LYS A 140 -53.01 19.45 -21.38
C LYS A 140 -53.89 18.16 -21.27
#